data_e2ee496d41e9c5e7ff222d73280850b4
#
_entry.id   e2ee496d41e9c5e7ff222d73280850b4
#
_cell.length_a   1.000
_cell.length_b   1.000
_cell.length_c   1.000
_cell.angle_alpha   90.00
_cell.angle_beta   90.00
_cell.angle_gamma   90.00
#
_symmetry.space_group_name_H-M   'P 1'
#
loop_
_entity.id
_entity.type
_entity.pdbx_description
1 polymer ?
#
loop_
_entity_poly.entity_id
_entity_poly.type
_entity_poly.pdbx_seq_one_letter_code
_entity_poly.pdbx_strand_id
1 'polypeptide(L)'
;QKAEIHKFTYSGVFMGECFISATISLPEPIDFADGDYCMYRGEKFILSYDPAKEKQARRGTHGEAFIYDSIKFNSLADELTRVEFLDVVLPDNGIHFTSQPNFSFYASSVQDLADRIQANLNRIYSGANAWTITVSPDFISPDKNISVSNIKVSEALQLANSEFGANYIIRGRTITIGTAGMAVGRVFGYGKGNGLYDIQQITNQDAAIITRLRAYGSTRNIPYRYYNKLKDVNGNPYISESLYIPNLMLPDFPRTQNDASKVYLDSDNISKYGIREGSIYFDQEDNEIYPSIEGMTAQQLADAGITVSLPSGDNGNINELLGADNPTDNGELPEEGEGEIAGQFTIYLKDLGFDLSEKDSDGQYKYAAADTMQINMRSGMCVGRTFDVIDNGITKDTSLGYTRFKVELNRFTDDSIDVAFPNSNYQIAAGDKFVILGISLPEVYIQAASQRLLTSAQEYLSQNDSTKYTYTPKIDEIFMANHPELGESLKEGDILNFTDTDLDIDA
;
A
#
# COMPACT_ATOMS: atom_id res chain seq x y z
N GLN A 1 35.41 -18.23 32.50
CA GLN A 1 35.55 -19.40 31.62
C GLN A 1 35.73 -18.91 30.19
N LYS A 2 36.65 -19.51 29.42
CA LYS A 2 36.78 -19.20 27.99
C LYS A 2 35.96 -20.21 27.22
N ALA A 3 34.96 -19.74 26.48
CA ALA A 3 34.24 -20.53 25.51
C ALA A 3 35.09 -20.72 24.25
N GLU A 4 35.08 -21.94 23.69
CA GLU A 4 35.62 -22.18 22.33
C GLU A 4 34.46 -22.07 21.34
N ILE A 5 34.56 -21.15 20.39
CA ILE A 5 33.57 -21.00 19.31
C ILE A 5 33.99 -21.82 18.12
N HIS A 6 33.21 -22.84 17.76
CA HIS A 6 33.49 -23.72 16.64
C HIS A 6 32.85 -23.29 15.34
N LYS A 7 31.69 -22.69 15.43
CA LYS A 7 30.92 -22.15 14.28
C LYS A 7 30.26 -20.87 14.70
N PHE A 8 30.25 -19.89 13.81
CA PHE A 8 29.59 -18.64 13.98
C PHE A 8 28.93 -18.24 12.65
N THR A 9 27.68 -17.86 12.69
CA THR A 9 26.95 -17.38 11.53
C THR A 9 26.10 -16.18 11.96
N TYR A 10 26.22 -15.09 11.24
CA TYR A 10 25.31 -13.95 11.33
C TYR A 10 24.37 -14.00 10.14
N SER A 11 23.10 -13.78 10.36
CA SER A 11 22.07 -13.66 9.35
C SER A 11 21.21 -12.45 9.65
N GLY A 12 21.05 -11.57 8.69
CA GLY A 12 20.18 -10.40 8.77
C GLY A 12 19.42 -10.22 7.48
N VAL A 13 18.11 -10.00 7.59
CA VAL A 13 17.21 -9.77 6.47
C VAL A 13 16.48 -8.44 6.71
N PHE A 14 16.48 -7.60 5.69
CA PHE A 14 15.75 -6.33 5.73
C PHE A 14 14.27 -6.57 5.99
N MET A 15 13.70 -5.90 6.99
CA MET A 15 12.33 -6.10 7.50
C MET A 15 12.01 -7.55 7.92
N GLY A 16 13.03 -8.36 8.14
CA GLY A 16 12.91 -9.78 8.49
C GLY A 16 13.70 -10.15 9.72
N GLU A 17 14.00 -11.44 9.84
CA GLU A 17 14.78 -11.95 10.96
C GLU A 17 16.24 -11.49 10.92
N CYS A 18 16.77 -11.14 12.09
CA CYS A 18 18.18 -10.88 12.30
C CYS A 18 18.65 -11.66 13.53
N PHE A 19 19.64 -12.55 13.35
CA PHE A 19 20.13 -13.40 14.42
C PHE A 19 21.59 -13.80 14.24
N ILE A 20 22.16 -14.25 15.34
CA ILE A 20 23.44 -14.93 15.40
C ILE A 20 23.22 -16.40 15.80
N SER A 21 23.84 -17.32 15.08
CA SER A 21 23.90 -18.72 15.45
C SER A 21 25.35 -19.11 15.74
N ALA A 22 25.60 -19.76 16.88
CA ALA A 22 26.94 -20.20 17.26
C ALA A 22 26.91 -21.59 17.84
N THR A 23 27.96 -22.37 17.55
CA THR A 23 28.28 -23.63 18.28
C THR A 23 29.44 -23.33 19.19
N ILE A 24 29.24 -23.53 20.49
CA ILE A 24 30.25 -23.26 21.52
C ILE A 24 30.52 -24.49 22.40
N SER A 25 31.71 -24.62 22.87
CA SER A 25 32.05 -25.60 23.88
C SER A 25 32.63 -24.98 25.14
N LEU A 26 32.24 -25.51 26.28
CA LEU A 26 32.63 -25.05 27.61
C LEU A 26 33.13 -26.20 28.47
N PRO A 27 34.10 -25.99 29.36
CA PRO A 27 34.58 -27.01 30.28
C PRO A 27 33.56 -27.37 31.37
N GLU A 28 32.64 -26.49 31.68
CA GLU A 28 31.58 -26.67 32.66
C GLU A 28 30.24 -26.19 32.07
N PRO A 29 29.11 -26.82 32.45
CA PRO A 29 27.83 -26.41 31.94
C PRO A 29 27.48 -25.01 32.43
N ILE A 30 26.84 -24.22 31.59
CA ILE A 30 26.21 -22.94 31.94
C ILE A 30 24.70 -23.12 31.84
N ASP A 31 23.97 -22.60 32.78
CA ASP A 31 22.55 -22.46 32.70
C ASP A 31 22.26 -21.06 32.08
N PHE A 32 21.83 -21.09 30.85
CA PHE A 32 21.42 -19.89 30.15
C PHE A 32 20.04 -19.44 30.64
N ALA A 33 19.83 -18.14 30.68
CA ALA A 33 18.56 -17.53 31.04
C ALA A 33 17.98 -16.69 29.90
N ASP A 34 16.67 -16.53 29.88
CA ASP A 34 16.03 -15.58 28.98
C ASP A 34 16.61 -14.18 29.20
N GLY A 35 17.01 -13.53 28.12
CA GLY A 35 17.66 -12.23 28.14
C GLY A 35 19.20 -12.26 28.25
N ASP A 36 19.84 -13.44 28.38
CA ASP A 36 21.26 -13.57 28.16
C ASP A 36 21.61 -13.09 26.75
N TYR A 37 22.77 -12.49 26.56
CA TYR A 37 23.05 -11.78 25.33
C TYR A 37 24.49 -11.90 24.86
N CYS A 38 24.68 -11.69 23.57
CA CYS A 38 26.00 -11.41 23.00
C CYS A 38 25.96 -10.05 22.28
N MET A 39 27.17 -9.47 22.16
CA MET A 39 27.35 -8.20 21.39
C MET A 39 28.05 -8.52 20.08
N TYR A 40 27.49 -8.03 18.97
CA TYR A 40 28.10 -8.14 17.65
C TYR A 40 27.85 -6.87 16.85
N ARG A 41 28.91 -6.31 16.28
CA ARG A 41 28.87 -5.04 15.52
C ARG A 41 28.17 -3.90 16.26
N GLY A 42 28.38 -3.82 17.58
CA GLY A 42 27.76 -2.78 18.43
C GLY A 42 26.29 -3.02 18.76
N GLU A 43 25.69 -4.09 18.27
CA GLU A 43 24.29 -4.44 18.54
C GLU A 43 24.18 -5.60 19.53
N LYS A 44 23.09 -5.58 20.29
CA LYS A 44 22.77 -6.61 21.30
C LYS A 44 21.85 -7.65 20.69
N PHE A 45 22.27 -8.93 20.81
CA PHE A 45 21.49 -10.11 20.43
C PHE A 45 21.14 -10.90 21.68
N ILE A 46 19.88 -11.22 21.87
CA ILE A 46 19.35 -11.87 23.08
C ILE A 46 19.02 -13.33 22.84
N LEU A 47 19.20 -14.12 23.87
CA LEU A 47 18.75 -15.51 23.92
C LEU A 47 17.30 -15.53 24.41
N SER A 48 16.44 -16.26 23.71
CA SER A 48 14.99 -16.31 23.98
C SER A 48 14.51 -17.71 24.40
N TYR A 49 15.44 -18.63 24.65
CA TYR A 49 15.13 -20.01 25.01
C TYR A 49 16.33 -20.68 25.71
N ASP A 50 16.08 -21.80 26.39
CA ASP A 50 17.15 -22.63 26.97
C ASP A 50 17.78 -23.53 25.91
N PRO A 51 19.05 -23.32 25.53
CA PRO A 51 19.68 -24.12 24.51
C PRO A 51 19.96 -25.53 25.04
N ALA A 52 19.78 -26.51 24.16
CA ALA A 52 20.16 -27.89 24.44
C ALA A 52 21.70 -28.01 24.63
N LYS A 53 22.11 -28.85 25.57
CA LYS A 53 23.53 -29.11 25.86
C LYS A 53 23.85 -30.57 25.67
N GLU A 54 24.99 -30.83 25.03
CA GLU A 54 25.56 -32.18 24.88
C GLU A 54 26.82 -32.29 25.72
N LYS A 55 26.96 -33.42 26.43
CA LYS A 55 28.14 -33.72 27.22
C LYS A 55 29.05 -34.68 26.45
N GLN A 56 30.27 -34.25 26.14
CA GLN A 56 31.24 -35.06 25.40
C GLN A 56 32.54 -35.23 26.18
N ALA A 57 33.19 -36.41 26.05
CA ALA A 57 34.53 -36.62 26.58
C ALA A 57 35.57 -35.88 25.72
N ARG A 58 36.42 -35.11 26.37
CA ARG A 58 37.52 -34.37 25.69
C ARG A 58 38.62 -35.34 25.28
N ARG A 59 38.90 -35.44 23.96
CA ARG A 59 40.02 -36.30 23.48
C ARG A 59 41.37 -35.77 23.99
N GLY A 60 42.13 -36.63 24.64
CA GLY A 60 43.53 -36.36 25.05
C GLY A 60 43.70 -35.63 26.37
N THR A 61 42.66 -35.31 27.10
CA THR A 61 42.69 -34.75 28.47
C THR A 61 41.63 -35.42 29.33
N HIS A 62 41.94 -35.66 30.63
CA HIS A 62 40.93 -36.12 31.57
C HIS A 62 39.95 -34.94 31.85
N GLY A 63 38.95 -34.81 31.02
CA GLY A 63 37.95 -33.74 31.17
C GLY A 63 36.73 -33.93 30.28
N GLU A 64 35.65 -33.30 30.64
CA GLU A 64 34.41 -33.28 29.90
C GLU A 64 34.27 -31.91 29.19
N ALA A 65 33.58 -31.87 28.09
CA ALA A 65 33.17 -30.64 27.42
C ALA A 65 31.65 -30.63 27.25
N PHE A 66 31.07 -29.49 27.49
CA PHE A 66 29.66 -29.25 27.25
C PHE A 66 29.53 -28.46 25.96
N ILE A 67 28.92 -29.07 24.97
CA ILE A 67 28.68 -28.48 23.65
C ILE A 67 27.27 -27.97 23.58
N TYR A 68 27.15 -26.72 23.17
CA TYR A 68 25.88 -26.05 22.84
C TYR A 68 25.89 -25.85 21.33
N ASP A 69 25.15 -26.67 20.62
CA ASP A 69 25.10 -26.61 19.17
C ASP A 69 24.07 -25.63 18.68
N SER A 70 24.47 -24.80 17.74
CA SER A 70 23.60 -23.89 17.02
C SER A 70 22.74 -22.98 17.92
N ILE A 71 23.33 -22.46 19.02
CA ILE A 71 22.64 -21.48 19.86
C ILE A 71 22.27 -20.27 19.01
N LYS A 72 20.98 -19.91 19.01
CA LYS A 72 20.45 -18.75 18.26
C LYS A 72 20.21 -17.59 19.20
N PHE A 73 20.94 -16.50 19.01
CA PHE A 73 20.70 -15.20 19.65
C PHE A 73 19.97 -14.31 18.65
N ASN A 74 18.76 -13.90 18.98
CA ASN A 74 17.94 -13.05 18.13
C ASN A 74 18.27 -11.58 18.38
N SER A 75 18.08 -10.72 17.37
CA SER A 75 18.10 -9.27 17.57
C SER A 75 17.01 -8.85 18.55
N LEU A 76 17.09 -7.62 19.07
CA LEU A 76 16.06 -7.09 19.98
C LEU A 76 14.68 -7.05 19.34
N ALA A 77 14.56 -7.11 18.02
CA ALA A 77 13.29 -7.23 17.32
C ALA A 77 12.44 -8.44 17.75
N ASP A 78 13.07 -9.50 18.31
CA ASP A 78 12.38 -10.64 18.90
C ASP A 78 11.41 -10.23 20.06
N GLU A 79 11.73 -9.14 20.78
CA GLU A 79 10.84 -8.61 21.82
C GLU A 79 9.46 -8.20 21.26
N LEU A 80 9.39 -7.79 19.99
CA LEU A 80 8.12 -7.39 19.35
C LEU A 80 7.18 -8.59 19.15
N THR A 81 7.71 -9.80 19.00
CA THR A 81 6.90 -11.03 18.86
C THR A 81 6.23 -11.46 20.14
N ARG A 82 6.68 -10.92 21.28
CA ARG A 82 6.20 -11.27 22.63
C ARG A 82 5.05 -10.37 23.10
N VAL A 83 4.83 -9.24 22.44
CA VAL A 83 3.82 -8.25 22.83
C VAL A 83 2.57 -8.41 21.98
N GLU A 84 1.42 -8.57 22.62
CA GLU A 84 0.12 -8.56 21.93
C GLU A 84 -0.22 -7.14 21.50
N PHE A 85 -0.75 -7.01 20.28
CA PHE A 85 -1.25 -5.75 19.77
C PHE A 85 -2.72 -5.60 20.15
N LEU A 86 -2.97 -4.81 21.19
CA LEU A 86 -4.30 -4.56 21.73
C LEU A 86 -4.83 -3.22 21.23
N ASP A 87 -6.14 -3.12 21.12
CA ASP A 87 -6.79 -1.86 20.80
C ASP A 87 -6.49 -0.81 21.88
N VAL A 88 -6.17 0.37 21.41
CA VAL A 88 -5.83 1.51 22.27
C VAL A 88 -6.60 2.73 21.81
N VAL A 89 -7.31 3.34 22.73
CA VAL A 89 -7.89 4.66 22.54
C VAL A 89 -6.87 5.69 23.01
N LEU A 90 -6.53 6.63 22.12
CA LEU A 90 -5.57 7.71 22.34
C LEU A 90 -6.33 9.04 22.55
N PRO A 91 -7.02 9.24 23.69
CA PRO A 91 -7.70 10.48 23.97
C PRO A 91 -6.71 11.55 24.47
N ASP A 92 -7.10 12.80 24.43
CA ASP A 92 -6.32 13.94 24.95
C ASP A 92 -5.89 13.78 26.42
N ASN A 93 -6.56 12.90 27.17
CA ASN A 93 -6.38 12.70 28.61
C ASN A 93 -5.61 11.43 29.03
N GLY A 94 -5.03 10.69 28.09
CA GLY A 94 -4.24 9.49 28.37
C GLY A 94 -4.56 8.29 27.50
N ILE A 95 -3.77 7.24 27.64
CA ILE A 95 -3.86 6.02 26.84
C ILE A 95 -4.75 5.02 27.57
N HIS A 96 -5.81 4.54 26.91
CA HIS A 96 -6.68 3.50 27.43
C HIS A 96 -6.69 2.28 26.51
N PHE A 97 -6.43 1.10 27.08
CA PHE A 97 -6.50 -0.17 26.36
C PHE A 97 -7.89 -0.79 26.55
N THR A 98 -8.52 -1.20 25.47
CA THR A 98 -9.81 -1.90 25.53
C THR A 98 -9.65 -3.38 25.81
N SER A 99 -8.42 -3.92 25.77
CA SER A 99 -8.09 -5.35 25.91
C SER A 99 -8.77 -6.23 24.82
N GLN A 100 -9.17 -5.62 23.72
CA GLN A 100 -9.75 -6.33 22.60
C GLN A 100 -8.62 -6.77 21.64
N PRO A 101 -8.48 -8.08 21.35
CA PRO A 101 -7.50 -8.57 20.40
C PRO A 101 -7.99 -8.47 18.95
N ASN A 102 -9.30 -8.34 18.75
CA ASN A 102 -9.93 -8.16 17.44
C ASN A 102 -10.59 -6.78 17.42
N PHE A 103 -10.13 -5.92 16.55
CA PHE A 103 -10.63 -4.56 16.45
C PHE A 103 -10.32 -3.95 15.08
N SER A 104 -11.02 -2.86 14.77
CA SER A 104 -10.75 -2.03 13.60
C SER A 104 -10.52 -0.60 14.04
N PHE A 105 -9.64 0.10 13.35
CA PHE A 105 -9.39 1.51 13.60
C PHE A 105 -9.11 2.26 12.30
N TYR A 106 -9.49 3.51 12.29
CA TYR A 106 -9.10 4.44 11.25
C TYR A 106 -7.71 5.00 11.54
N ALA A 107 -6.84 4.95 10.56
CA ALA A 107 -5.53 5.58 10.58
C ALA A 107 -5.48 6.68 9.52
N SER A 108 -5.35 7.93 9.95
CA SER A 108 -5.22 9.08 9.03
C SER A 108 -3.88 9.07 8.30
N SER A 109 -2.92 8.35 8.84
CA SER A 109 -1.61 8.12 8.27
C SER A 109 -0.92 6.93 8.96
N VAL A 110 0.23 6.52 8.48
CA VAL A 110 1.06 5.50 9.13
C VAL A 110 1.51 5.93 10.55
N GLN A 111 1.47 7.22 10.88
CA GLN A 111 1.78 7.72 12.23
C GLN A 111 0.79 7.18 13.27
N ASP A 112 -0.51 7.10 12.94
CA ASP A 112 -1.52 6.54 13.87
C ASP A 112 -1.26 5.06 14.19
N LEU A 113 -0.79 4.29 13.20
CA LEU A 113 -0.33 2.91 13.44
C LEU A 113 0.92 2.89 14.32
N ALA A 114 1.90 3.77 14.05
CA ALA A 114 3.13 3.89 14.83
C ALA A 114 2.84 4.25 16.30
N ASP A 115 1.93 5.18 16.55
CA ASP A 115 1.53 5.60 17.90
C ASP A 115 0.85 4.46 18.69
N ARG A 116 0.00 3.67 18.01
CA ARG A 116 -0.62 2.48 18.61
C ARG A 116 0.40 1.39 18.93
N ILE A 117 1.36 1.15 18.05
CA ILE A 117 2.48 0.22 18.28
C ILE A 117 3.31 0.73 19.47
N GLN A 118 3.66 2.02 19.49
CA GLN A 118 4.42 2.64 20.59
C GLN A 118 3.70 2.49 21.94
N ALA A 119 2.38 2.73 21.96
CA ALA A 119 1.57 2.56 23.16
C ALA A 119 1.61 1.12 23.70
N ASN A 120 1.46 0.13 22.79
CA ASN A 120 1.52 -1.28 23.15
C ASN A 120 2.90 -1.69 23.69
N LEU A 121 3.98 -1.19 23.10
CA LEU A 121 5.34 -1.44 23.58
C LEU A 121 5.59 -0.79 24.94
N ASN A 122 5.11 0.43 25.17
CA ASN A 122 5.25 1.14 26.44
C ASN A 122 4.52 0.45 27.59
N ARG A 123 3.51 -0.36 27.31
CA ARG A 123 2.80 -1.19 28.29
C ARG A 123 3.73 -2.22 28.94
N ILE A 124 4.71 -2.74 28.20
CA ILE A 124 5.61 -3.82 28.61
C ILE A 124 7.03 -3.31 28.88
N TYR A 125 7.53 -2.41 28.05
CA TYR A 125 8.91 -1.94 28.08
C TYR A 125 8.97 -0.48 28.53
N SER A 126 9.81 -0.19 29.54
CA SER A 126 9.97 1.16 30.09
C SER A 126 11.42 1.45 30.52
N GLY A 127 11.73 2.70 30.79
CA GLY A 127 13.05 3.13 31.26
C GLY A 127 14.15 2.81 30.24
N ALA A 128 15.20 2.14 30.67
CA ALA A 128 16.34 1.76 29.80
C ALA A 128 15.97 0.73 28.70
N ASN A 129 14.81 0.07 28.85
CA ASN A 129 14.31 -0.91 27.90
C ASN A 129 13.18 -0.37 27.03
N ALA A 130 12.88 0.92 27.09
CA ALA A 130 11.83 1.54 26.28
C ALA A 130 12.17 1.46 24.77
N TRP A 131 11.14 1.21 23.98
CA TRP A 131 11.19 1.30 22.53
C TRP A 131 10.84 2.71 22.07
N THR A 132 11.40 3.12 20.95
CA THR A 132 11.08 4.39 20.29
C THR A 132 10.70 4.12 18.86
N ILE A 133 9.57 4.69 18.41
CA ILE A 133 9.14 4.61 17.03
C ILE A 133 9.11 6.01 16.44
N THR A 134 9.65 6.16 15.25
CA THR A 134 9.64 7.40 14.49
C THR A 134 9.16 7.12 13.07
N VAL A 135 8.39 8.05 12.51
CA VAL A 135 7.99 8.04 11.10
C VAL A 135 8.81 9.08 10.37
N SER A 136 9.35 8.73 9.20
CA SER A 136 10.08 9.68 8.35
C SER A 136 9.17 10.83 7.95
N PRO A 137 9.56 12.10 8.17
CA PRO A 137 8.73 13.25 7.81
C PRO A 137 8.49 13.39 6.31
N ASP A 138 9.32 12.79 5.48
CA ASP A 138 9.20 12.82 4.02
C ASP A 138 8.27 11.71 3.49
N PHE A 139 7.84 10.79 4.34
CA PHE A 139 6.95 9.72 3.95
C PHE A 139 5.48 10.16 4.05
N ILE A 140 4.82 10.28 2.91
CA ILE A 140 3.40 10.61 2.81
C ILE A 140 2.62 9.30 2.63
N SER A 141 1.74 8.98 3.56
CA SER A 141 0.88 7.81 3.51
C SER A 141 -0.58 8.19 3.30
N PRO A 142 -1.36 7.35 2.60
CA PRO A 142 -2.81 7.50 2.57
C PRO A 142 -3.43 7.22 3.94
N ASP A 143 -4.67 7.63 4.11
CA ASP A 143 -5.50 7.18 5.21
C ASP A 143 -6.07 5.78 4.92
N LYS A 144 -6.27 4.98 5.96
CA LYS A 144 -6.72 3.58 5.86
C LYS A 144 -7.62 3.19 7.03
N ASN A 145 -8.60 2.33 6.76
CA ASN A 145 -9.24 1.52 7.80
C ASN A 145 -8.51 0.19 7.93
N ILE A 146 -8.00 -0.09 9.11
CA ILE A 146 -7.21 -1.28 9.40
C ILE A 146 -8.03 -2.18 10.34
N SER A 147 -8.17 -3.44 9.96
CA SER A 147 -8.79 -4.46 10.79
C SER A 147 -7.72 -5.47 11.19
N VAL A 148 -7.67 -5.79 12.47
CA VAL A 148 -6.70 -6.73 13.05
C VAL A 148 -7.41 -7.80 13.87
N SER A 149 -6.84 -9.01 13.87
CA SER A 149 -7.39 -10.13 14.61
C SER A 149 -6.28 -10.90 15.30
N ASN A 150 -6.14 -10.68 16.62
CA ASN A 150 -5.23 -11.40 17.50
C ASN A 150 -3.78 -11.48 16.98
N ILE A 151 -3.19 -10.33 16.68
CA ILE A 151 -1.83 -10.22 16.17
C ILE A 151 -0.83 -9.75 17.23
N LYS A 152 0.46 -9.98 16.98
CA LYS A 152 1.56 -9.43 17.78
C LYS A 152 2.01 -8.08 17.22
N VAL A 153 2.76 -7.34 18.04
CA VAL A 153 3.33 -6.05 17.62
C VAL A 153 4.26 -6.21 16.41
N SER A 154 4.97 -7.33 16.28
CA SER A 154 5.78 -7.63 15.09
C SER A 154 4.96 -7.71 13.81
N GLU A 155 3.75 -8.30 13.89
CA GLU A 155 2.82 -8.39 12.77
C GLU A 155 2.14 -7.05 12.50
N ALA A 156 1.80 -6.30 13.57
CA ALA A 156 1.29 -4.94 13.42
C ALA A 156 2.32 -4.01 12.72
N LEU A 157 3.62 -4.20 12.99
CA LEU A 157 4.66 -3.43 12.28
C LEU A 157 4.72 -3.78 10.78
N GLN A 158 4.42 -5.02 10.40
CA GLN A 158 4.35 -5.41 8.98
C GLN A 158 3.21 -4.72 8.24
N LEU A 159 2.12 -4.31 8.95
CA LEU A 159 1.04 -3.52 8.36
C LEU A 159 1.54 -2.16 7.83
N ALA A 160 2.62 -1.61 8.38
CA ALA A 160 3.23 -0.41 7.82
C ALA A 160 3.65 -0.60 6.36
N ASN A 161 4.14 -1.78 6.01
CA ASN A 161 4.51 -2.11 4.62
C ASN A 161 3.30 -2.56 3.80
N SER A 162 2.50 -3.51 4.29
CA SER A 162 1.40 -4.08 3.51
C SER A 162 0.27 -3.08 3.23
N GLU A 163 -0.06 -2.21 4.19
CA GLU A 163 -1.17 -1.28 4.06
C GLU A 163 -0.75 0.11 3.55
N PHE A 164 0.42 0.58 3.96
CA PHE A 164 0.88 1.93 3.64
C PHE A 164 2.05 1.96 2.64
N GLY A 165 2.62 0.81 2.27
CA GLY A 165 3.82 0.74 1.43
C GLY A 165 5.08 1.29 2.11
N ALA A 166 5.06 1.46 3.44
CA ALA A 166 6.16 2.01 4.20
C ALA A 166 7.19 0.93 4.57
N ASN A 167 8.42 1.10 4.16
CA ASN A 167 9.51 0.28 4.71
C ASN A 167 9.79 0.66 6.16
N TYR A 168 10.44 -0.23 6.93
CA TYR A 168 10.88 0.08 8.28
C TYR A 168 12.24 -0.53 8.58
N ILE A 169 12.96 0.11 9.49
CA ILE A 169 14.28 -0.33 9.96
C ILE A 169 14.25 -0.41 11.48
N ILE A 170 14.81 -1.47 12.02
CA ILE A 170 14.98 -1.67 13.46
C ILE A 170 16.47 -1.59 13.80
N ARG A 171 16.84 -0.67 14.71
CA ARG A 171 18.19 -0.52 15.23
C ARG A 171 18.14 -0.47 16.76
N GLY A 172 18.64 -1.53 17.40
CA GLY A 172 18.46 -1.68 18.84
C GLY A 172 16.97 -1.68 19.19
N ARG A 173 16.53 -0.74 20.02
CA ARG A 173 15.11 -0.51 20.36
C ARG A 173 14.52 0.75 19.69
N THR A 174 15.03 1.10 18.52
CA THR A 174 14.47 2.17 17.70
C THR A 174 13.92 1.60 16.41
N ILE A 175 12.68 1.92 16.09
CA ILE A 175 12.02 1.59 14.83
C ILE A 175 11.83 2.89 14.06
N THR A 176 12.30 2.93 12.80
CA THR A 176 12.04 4.04 11.88
C THR A 176 11.22 3.54 10.72
N ILE A 177 10.05 4.14 10.50
CA ILE A 177 9.07 3.77 9.47
C ILE A 177 9.13 4.79 8.33
N GLY A 178 8.93 4.36 7.08
CA GLY A 178 8.86 5.21 5.89
C GLY A 178 10.21 5.47 5.23
N THR A 179 11.27 4.80 5.64
CA THR A 179 12.61 4.96 5.06
C THR A 179 13.16 3.63 4.55
N ALA A 180 13.87 3.66 3.43
CA ALA A 180 14.90 2.67 3.13
C ALA A 180 16.16 3.09 3.90
N GLY A 181 17.12 2.20 4.11
CA GLY A 181 18.34 2.47 4.85
C GLY A 181 19.14 3.69 4.35
N MET A 182 20.22 3.98 5.03
CA MET A 182 21.10 5.08 4.60
C MET A 182 21.82 4.69 3.32
N ALA A 183 21.93 5.63 2.38
CA ALA A 183 22.82 5.48 1.26
C ALA A 183 24.27 5.47 1.80
N VAL A 184 24.95 4.36 1.59
CA VAL A 184 26.39 4.30 1.86
C VAL A 184 27.05 5.09 0.74
N GLY A 185 27.57 6.27 1.03
CA GLY A 185 28.09 7.24 0.06
C GLY A 185 29.31 6.77 -0.73
N ARG A 186 29.51 5.45 -0.85
CA ARG A 186 30.58 4.80 -1.60
C ARG A 186 29.98 3.93 -2.71
N VAL A 187 30.56 4.06 -3.89
CA VAL A 187 30.28 3.18 -5.03
C VAL A 187 31.25 2.00 -4.98
N PHE A 188 30.69 0.80 -5.02
CA PHE A 188 31.44 -0.45 -5.10
C PHE A 188 31.60 -0.86 -6.56
N GLY A 189 32.77 -1.42 -6.92
CA GLY A 189 33.04 -1.93 -8.25
C GLY A 189 33.73 -3.28 -8.19
N TYR A 190 33.76 -3.98 -9.32
CA TYR A 190 34.48 -5.22 -9.47
C TYR A 190 36.00 -4.98 -9.46
N GLY A 191 36.75 -5.89 -8.83
CA GLY A 191 38.20 -5.94 -8.85
C GLY A 191 38.88 -5.42 -7.58
N LYS A 192 40.20 -5.67 -7.51
CA LYS A 192 41.01 -5.41 -6.34
C LYS A 192 40.95 -3.93 -5.92
N GLY A 193 40.56 -3.70 -4.69
CA GLY A 193 40.47 -2.35 -4.11
C GLY A 193 39.18 -1.62 -4.40
N ASN A 194 38.25 -2.19 -5.18
CA ASN A 194 36.97 -1.59 -5.53
C ASN A 194 35.79 -2.15 -4.71
N GLY A 195 36.04 -3.17 -3.87
CA GLY A 195 35.07 -3.66 -2.89
C GLY A 195 34.31 -4.92 -3.27
N LEU A 196 34.25 -5.29 -4.54
CA LEU A 196 33.60 -6.52 -4.99
C LEU A 196 34.63 -7.47 -5.62
N TYR A 197 34.57 -8.75 -5.25
CA TYR A 197 35.39 -9.76 -5.89
C TYR A 197 34.64 -10.61 -6.92
N ASP A 198 33.29 -10.60 -6.86
CA ASP A 198 32.41 -11.32 -7.77
C ASP A 198 31.08 -10.56 -7.95
N ILE A 199 30.60 -10.52 -9.18
CA ILE A 199 29.25 -10.03 -9.51
C ILE A 199 28.63 -11.05 -10.45
N GLN A 200 27.59 -11.71 -10.00
CA GLN A 200 26.84 -12.62 -10.83
C GLN A 200 25.59 -11.93 -11.37
N GLN A 201 25.46 -11.91 -12.70
CA GLN A 201 24.23 -11.50 -13.39
C GLN A 201 23.42 -12.76 -13.70
N ILE A 202 22.18 -12.78 -13.25
CA ILE A 202 21.24 -13.88 -13.50
C ILE A 202 20.07 -13.32 -14.30
N THR A 203 19.80 -13.88 -15.46
CA THR A 203 18.63 -13.55 -16.27
C THR A 203 17.38 -14.12 -15.61
N ASN A 204 16.39 -13.26 -15.37
CA ASN A 204 15.07 -13.72 -14.97
C ASN A 204 14.34 -14.27 -16.20
N GLN A 205 14.39 -15.60 -16.39
CA GLN A 205 13.82 -16.29 -17.55
C GLN A 205 12.28 -16.33 -17.52
N ASP A 206 11.67 -16.15 -16.35
CA ASP A 206 10.21 -16.19 -16.19
C ASP A 206 9.56 -14.85 -16.52
N ALA A 207 10.32 -13.77 -16.64
CA ALA A 207 9.82 -12.47 -17.04
C ALA A 207 9.66 -12.40 -18.57
N ALA A 208 8.41 -12.41 -19.04
CA ALA A 208 8.11 -12.21 -20.45
C ALA A 208 8.46 -10.78 -20.88
N ILE A 209 9.24 -10.65 -21.98
CA ILE A 209 9.48 -9.35 -22.60
C ILE A 209 8.28 -8.99 -23.45
N ILE A 210 7.73 -7.80 -23.27
CA ILE A 210 6.61 -7.24 -24.02
C ILE A 210 7.11 -6.01 -24.75
N THR A 211 7.10 -6.02 -26.09
CA THR A 211 7.48 -4.86 -26.91
C THR A 211 6.30 -4.22 -27.62
N ARG A 212 5.14 -4.89 -27.62
CA ARG A 212 3.85 -4.35 -28.08
C ARG A 212 2.77 -4.67 -27.07
N LEU A 213 2.20 -3.66 -26.45
CA LEU A 213 1.24 -3.79 -25.37
C LEU A 213 -0.15 -3.33 -25.79
N ARG A 214 -1.16 -4.15 -25.50
CA ARG A 214 -2.57 -3.76 -25.49
C ARG A 214 -3.03 -3.56 -24.05
N ALA A 215 -3.57 -2.39 -23.75
CA ALA A 215 -4.07 -2.07 -22.43
C ALA A 215 -5.58 -1.83 -22.46
N TYR A 216 -6.25 -2.38 -21.48
CA TYR A 216 -7.67 -2.28 -21.29
C TYR A 216 -7.97 -1.83 -19.86
N GLY A 217 -8.87 -0.85 -19.70
CA GLY A 217 -9.39 -0.49 -18.39
C GLY A 217 -10.64 -1.31 -18.05
N SER A 218 -11.25 -1.01 -16.90
CA SER A 218 -12.47 -1.64 -16.44
C SER A 218 -13.67 -1.27 -17.32
N THR A 219 -14.75 -2.04 -17.19
CA THR A 219 -16.06 -1.77 -17.84
C THR A 219 -16.92 -0.81 -17.04
N ARG A 220 -16.48 -0.46 -15.82
CA ARG A 220 -17.26 0.33 -14.84
C ARG A 220 -17.47 1.77 -15.32
N ASN A 221 -18.63 2.32 -15.09
CA ASN A 221 -19.02 3.71 -15.40
C ASN A 221 -18.91 4.12 -16.90
N ILE A 222 -18.86 3.15 -17.81
CA ILE A 222 -18.86 3.40 -19.25
C ILE A 222 -20.29 3.25 -19.77
N PRO A 223 -20.83 4.25 -20.50
CA PRO A 223 -22.16 4.12 -21.10
C PRO A 223 -22.26 2.92 -22.02
N TYR A 224 -23.37 2.19 -21.95
CA TYR A 224 -23.59 1.04 -22.82
C TYR A 224 -23.40 1.42 -24.30
N ARG A 225 -22.57 0.66 -25.01
CA ARG A 225 -22.16 0.90 -26.39
C ARG A 225 -21.59 2.32 -26.61
N TYR A 226 -20.83 2.84 -25.67
CA TYR A 226 -20.23 4.17 -25.77
C TYR A 226 -19.49 4.38 -27.09
N TYR A 227 -18.59 3.46 -27.46
CA TYR A 227 -17.77 3.57 -28.65
C TYR A 227 -18.59 3.51 -29.95
N ASN A 228 -19.72 2.79 -29.99
CA ASN A 228 -20.63 2.73 -31.13
C ASN A 228 -21.37 4.05 -31.38
N LYS A 229 -21.58 4.86 -30.34
CA LYS A 229 -22.28 6.14 -30.41
C LYS A 229 -21.39 7.27 -30.92
N LEU A 230 -20.07 7.10 -30.88
CA LEU A 230 -19.11 8.10 -31.34
C LEU A 230 -19.11 8.20 -32.86
N LYS A 231 -19.12 9.44 -33.37
CA LYS A 231 -19.21 9.74 -34.78
C LYS A 231 -18.11 10.71 -35.21
N ASP A 232 -17.69 10.58 -36.47
CA ASP A 232 -16.79 11.52 -37.11
C ASP A 232 -17.47 12.88 -37.40
N VAL A 233 -16.73 13.81 -37.97
CA VAL A 233 -17.24 15.16 -38.33
C VAL A 233 -18.34 15.12 -39.41
N ASN A 234 -18.48 14.04 -40.11
CA ASN A 234 -19.48 13.81 -41.17
C ASN A 234 -20.70 13.05 -40.65
N GLY A 235 -20.72 12.67 -39.36
CA GLY A 235 -21.82 11.93 -38.73
C GLY A 235 -21.74 10.41 -38.93
N ASN A 236 -20.66 9.87 -39.51
CA ASN A 236 -20.48 8.43 -39.63
C ASN A 236 -19.95 7.82 -38.33
N PRO A 237 -20.42 6.63 -37.94
CA PRO A 237 -19.88 5.96 -36.74
C PRO A 237 -18.40 5.58 -36.96
N TYR A 238 -17.57 5.74 -35.92
CA TYR A 238 -16.16 5.31 -35.95
C TYR A 238 -16.01 3.81 -36.01
N ILE A 239 -16.94 3.07 -35.39
CA ILE A 239 -16.94 1.59 -35.36
C ILE A 239 -18.30 1.04 -35.77
N SER A 240 -18.31 -0.21 -36.28
CA SER A 240 -19.53 -0.91 -36.63
C SER A 240 -20.41 -1.17 -35.43
N GLU A 241 -21.74 -1.07 -35.61
CA GLU A 241 -22.71 -1.41 -34.57
C GLU A 241 -22.67 -2.88 -34.12
N SER A 242 -22.11 -3.76 -34.95
CA SER A 242 -21.93 -5.16 -34.63
C SER A 242 -20.75 -5.44 -33.68
N LEU A 243 -19.81 -4.50 -33.54
CA LEU A 243 -18.67 -4.63 -32.65
C LEU A 243 -19.04 -4.08 -31.26
N TYR A 244 -18.94 -4.91 -30.23
CA TYR A 244 -19.17 -4.52 -28.85
C TYR A 244 -17.84 -4.44 -28.09
N ILE A 245 -17.53 -3.27 -27.53
CA ILE A 245 -16.33 -3.03 -26.74
C ILE A 245 -16.76 -2.50 -25.38
N PRO A 246 -16.75 -3.34 -24.35
CA PRO A 246 -17.19 -2.96 -23.01
C PRO A 246 -16.11 -2.25 -22.19
N ASN A 247 -14.82 -2.53 -22.46
CA ASN A 247 -13.71 -2.03 -21.66
C ASN A 247 -13.32 -0.60 -22.05
N LEU A 248 -12.78 0.13 -21.10
CA LEU A 248 -12.10 1.39 -21.37
C LEU A 248 -10.89 1.14 -22.26
N MET A 249 -10.78 1.92 -23.34
CA MET A 249 -9.70 1.82 -24.33
C MET A 249 -8.75 3.00 -24.24
N LEU A 250 -7.57 2.85 -24.83
CA LEU A 250 -6.60 3.93 -25.00
C LEU A 250 -7.20 5.14 -25.75
N PRO A 251 -6.68 6.37 -25.58
CA PRO A 251 -7.29 7.60 -26.10
C PRO A 251 -7.51 7.64 -27.61
N ASP A 252 -6.66 6.96 -28.38
CA ASP A 252 -6.73 6.96 -29.85
C ASP A 252 -7.87 6.09 -30.41
N PHE A 253 -8.48 5.25 -29.59
CA PHE A 253 -9.65 4.49 -29.99
C PHE A 253 -10.95 5.22 -29.61
N PRO A 254 -11.94 5.30 -30.47
CA PRO A 254 -12.00 4.78 -31.83
C PRO A 254 -11.63 5.83 -32.90
N ARG A 255 -11.15 7.02 -32.53
CA ARG A 255 -11.06 8.20 -33.41
C ARG A 255 -10.07 8.03 -34.55
N THR A 256 -8.92 7.38 -34.28
CA THR A 256 -7.87 7.12 -35.27
C THR A 256 -7.84 5.68 -35.70
N GLN A 257 -8.28 4.77 -34.82
CA GLN A 257 -8.33 3.33 -35.05
C GLN A 257 -9.76 2.85 -34.88
N ASN A 258 -10.35 2.27 -35.90
CA ASN A 258 -11.68 1.69 -35.88
C ASN A 258 -11.71 0.18 -35.64
N ASP A 259 -10.58 -0.37 -35.25
CA ASP A 259 -10.38 -1.79 -34.99
C ASP A 259 -9.53 -1.91 -33.71
N ALA A 260 -10.11 -2.48 -32.67
CA ALA A 260 -9.45 -2.58 -31.37
C ALA A 260 -8.12 -3.35 -31.42
N SER A 261 -7.94 -4.24 -32.39
CA SER A 261 -6.69 -4.97 -32.57
C SER A 261 -5.50 -4.10 -33.02
N LYS A 262 -5.80 -2.90 -33.53
CA LYS A 262 -4.79 -1.93 -33.99
C LYS A 262 -4.43 -0.92 -32.89
N VAL A 263 -5.06 -0.97 -31.72
CA VAL A 263 -4.79 -0.07 -30.60
C VAL A 263 -3.78 -0.74 -29.68
N TYR A 264 -2.55 -0.29 -29.72
CA TYR A 264 -1.44 -0.80 -28.92
C TYR A 264 -0.37 0.27 -28.71
N LEU A 265 0.50 0.03 -27.78
CA LEU A 265 1.72 0.81 -27.53
C LEU A 265 2.92 -0.03 -27.94
N ASP A 266 3.82 0.55 -28.73
CA ASP A 266 5.09 -0.05 -29.10
C ASP A 266 6.23 0.54 -28.27
N SER A 267 7.14 -0.31 -27.82
CA SER A 267 8.38 0.08 -27.17
C SER A 267 9.49 0.30 -28.21
N ASP A 268 10.43 1.18 -27.93
CA ASP A 268 11.65 1.39 -28.73
C ASP A 268 12.50 0.10 -28.82
N ASN A 269 12.37 -0.79 -27.83
CA ASN A 269 13.05 -2.08 -27.78
C ASN A 269 12.53 -3.11 -28.80
N ILE A 270 11.52 -2.78 -29.60
CA ILE A 270 11.06 -3.61 -30.75
C ILE A 270 12.19 -3.88 -31.74
N SER A 271 13.09 -2.91 -31.89
CA SER A 271 14.26 -3.05 -32.78
C SER A 271 15.24 -4.13 -32.31
N LYS A 272 15.31 -4.36 -30.98
CA LYS A 272 16.22 -5.32 -30.33
C LYS A 272 15.59 -6.70 -30.18
N TYR A 273 14.34 -6.76 -29.75
CA TYR A 273 13.68 -8.02 -29.36
C TYR A 273 12.61 -8.50 -30.35
N GLY A 274 12.34 -7.72 -31.43
CA GLY A 274 11.22 -7.97 -32.33
C GLY A 274 9.86 -7.67 -31.69
N ILE A 275 8.78 -7.92 -32.43
CA ILE A 275 7.42 -7.75 -31.92
C ILE A 275 7.09 -8.90 -30.96
N ARG A 276 6.83 -8.56 -29.70
CA ARG A 276 6.34 -9.47 -28.65
C ARG A 276 5.09 -8.86 -28.05
N GLU A 277 3.94 -9.42 -28.43
CA GLU A 277 2.65 -8.89 -28.00
C GLU A 277 2.30 -9.33 -26.58
N GLY A 278 1.76 -8.41 -25.79
CA GLY A 278 1.17 -8.65 -24.51
C GLY A 278 -0.10 -7.85 -24.32
N SER A 279 -0.92 -8.26 -23.36
CA SER A 279 -2.12 -7.51 -22.95
C SER A 279 -2.13 -7.35 -21.45
N ILE A 280 -2.63 -6.19 -20.98
CA ILE A 280 -2.85 -5.92 -19.57
C ILE A 280 -4.26 -5.37 -19.36
N TYR A 281 -4.89 -5.79 -18.27
CA TYR A 281 -6.19 -5.32 -17.84
C TYR A 281 -6.03 -4.58 -16.51
N PHE A 282 -6.47 -3.34 -16.47
CA PHE A 282 -6.56 -2.51 -15.27
C PHE A 282 -8.02 -2.56 -14.77
N ASP A 283 -8.45 -3.73 -14.29
CA ASP A 283 -9.81 -4.04 -13.87
C ASP A 283 -9.89 -4.69 -12.48
N GLN A 284 -8.75 -4.80 -11.78
CA GLN A 284 -8.67 -5.29 -10.40
C GLN A 284 -8.71 -4.14 -9.40
N GLU A 285 -9.22 -4.38 -8.23
CA GLU A 285 -9.48 -3.37 -7.18
C GLU A 285 -8.26 -2.47 -6.90
N ASP A 286 -7.05 -3.04 -6.83
CA ASP A 286 -5.82 -2.31 -6.51
C ASP A 286 -5.29 -1.44 -7.68
N ASN A 287 -5.71 -1.72 -8.91
CA ASN A 287 -5.21 -1.03 -10.11
C ASN A 287 -6.31 -0.66 -11.10
N GLU A 288 -7.56 -0.67 -10.67
CA GLU A 288 -8.70 -0.45 -11.55
C GLU A 288 -8.71 0.96 -12.15
N ILE A 289 -8.77 1.03 -13.49
CA ILE A 289 -8.88 2.29 -14.23
C ILE A 289 -10.22 2.32 -14.97
N TYR A 290 -11.07 3.25 -14.56
CA TYR A 290 -12.40 3.47 -15.12
C TYR A 290 -12.77 4.96 -15.09
N PRO A 291 -13.78 5.41 -15.85
CA PRO A 291 -14.30 6.77 -15.77
C PRO A 291 -14.76 7.10 -14.34
N SER A 292 -14.17 8.11 -13.74
CA SER A 292 -14.51 8.57 -12.40
C SER A 292 -14.31 10.08 -12.29
N ILE A 293 -14.94 10.69 -11.29
CA ILE A 293 -14.71 12.09 -10.94
C ILE A 293 -13.44 12.27 -10.10
N GLU A 294 -12.79 11.17 -9.70
CA GLU A 294 -11.59 11.17 -8.90
C GLU A 294 -10.43 11.89 -9.62
N GLY A 295 -9.75 12.75 -8.90
CA GLY A 295 -8.65 13.56 -9.45
C GLY A 295 -9.07 14.66 -10.42
N MET A 296 -10.38 14.89 -10.62
CA MET A 296 -10.87 15.96 -11.48
C MET A 296 -10.96 17.27 -10.71
N THR A 297 -10.49 18.34 -11.36
CA THR A 297 -10.56 19.71 -10.83
C THR A 297 -11.47 20.59 -11.69
N ALA A 298 -11.96 21.67 -11.09
CA ALA A 298 -12.73 22.68 -11.80
C ALA A 298 -11.96 23.26 -13.02
N GLN A 299 -10.63 23.38 -12.90
CA GLN A 299 -9.79 23.86 -14.00
C GLN A 299 -9.75 22.87 -15.16
N GLN A 300 -9.59 21.57 -14.89
CA GLN A 300 -9.59 20.53 -15.93
C GLN A 300 -10.92 20.45 -16.66
N LEU A 301 -12.04 20.65 -15.94
CA LEU A 301 -13.36 20.75 -16.55
C LEU A 301 -13.49 22.01 -17.41
N ALA A 302 -12.99 23.16 -16.93
CA ALA A 302 -13.00 24.40 -17.69
C ALA A 302 -12.18 24.30 -18.98
N ASP A 303 -11.02 23.64 -18.94
CA ASP A 303 -10.18 23.36 -20.11
C ASP A 303 -10.92 22.46 -21.14
N ALA A 304 -11.82 21.62 -20.68
CA ALA A 304 -12.73 20.81 -21.50
C ALA A 304 -14.01 21.54 -21.93
N GLY A 305 -14.15 22.84 -21.60
CA GLY A 305 -15.33 23.67 -21.94
C GLY A 305 -16.50 23.53 -20.98
N ILE A 306 -16.32 22.94 -19.81
CA ILE A 306 -17.34 22.72 -18.78
C ILE A 306 -17.09 23.68 -17.61
N THR A 307 -18.05 24.52 -17.30
CA THR A 307 -17.95 25.43 -16.14
C THR A 307 -18.71 24.86 -14.95
N VAL A 308 -18.05 24.79 -13.81
CA VAL A 308 -18.66 24.38 -12.53
C VAL A 308 -18.79 25.59 -11.60
N SER A 309 -19.84 25.56 -10.78
CA SER A 309 -20.12 26.60 -9.80
C SER A 309 -19.79 26.10 -8.41
N LEU A 310 -18.68 26.60 -7.82
CA LEU A 310 -18.18 26.19 -6.52
C LEU A 310 -18.32 27.30 -5.46
N PRO A 311 -18.26 26.94 -4.16
CA PRO A 311 -18.19 27.93 -3.08
C PRO A 311 -16.97 28.85 -3.23
N SER A 312 -17.11 30.09 -2.74
CA SER A 312 -15.99 31.04 -2.73
C SER A 312 -14.85 30.51 -1.84
N GLY A 313 -13.62 30.43 -2.42
CA GLY A 313 -12.44 29.92 -1.71
C GLY A 313 -12.28 28.40 -1.71
N ASP A 314 -13.14 27.68 -2.45
CA ASP A 314 -12.98 26.24 -2.66
C ASP A 314 -11.69 25.93 -3.44
N ASN A 315 -11.06 24.80 -3.11
CA ASN A 315 -9.80 24.34 -3.73
C ASN A 315 -9.96 23.81 -5.16
N GLY A 316 -11.21 23.67 -5.64
CA GLY A 316 -11.54 23.23 -6.98
C GLY A 316 -11.54 21.72 -7.22
N ASN A 317 -11.23 20.88 -6.23
CA ASN A 317 -11.33 19.41 -6.35
C ASN A 317 -12.79 18.98 -6.26
N ILE A 318 -13.37 18.50 -7.35
CA ILE A 318 -14.82 18.18 -7.40
C ILE A 318 -15.18 16.86 -6.72
N ASN A 319 -14.22 16.00 -6.44
CA ASN A 319 -14.42 14.72 -5.73
C ASN A 319 -14.31 14.83 -4.20
N GLU A 320 -14.30 16.06 -3.66
CA GLU A 320 -14.35 16.33 -2.23
C GLU A 320 -15.75 16.76 -1.82
N LEU A 321 -16.24 16.22 -0.70
CA LEU A 321 -17.55 16.55 -0.16
C LEU A 321 -17.59 17.98 0.40
N LEU A 322 -18.75 18.62 0.29
CA LEU A 322 -19.03 19.87 1.00
C LEU A 322 -19.42 19.60 2.47
N GLY A 323 -19.82 18.38 2.81
CA GLY A 323 -20.21 17.96 4.14
C GLY A 323 -21.21 16.81 4.13
N ALA A 324 -21.66 16.43 5.30
CA ALA A 324 -22.68 15.38 5.51
C ALA A 324 -23.54 15.69 6.74
N ASP A 325 -24.79 15.22 6.70
CA ASP A 325 -25.67 15.14 7.85
C ASP A 325 -25.57 13.70 8.41
N ASN A 326 -24.60 13.49 9.32
CA ASN A 326 -24.34 12.19 9.89
C ASN A 326 -25.40 11.79 10.93
N PRO A 327 -25.70 10.48 11.08
CA PRO A 327 -26.45 9.96 12.21
C PRO A 327 -25.78 10.26 13.55
N THR A 328 -26.56 10.41 14.60
CA THR A 328 -26.07 10.75 15.95
C THR A 328 -25.98 9.56 16.90
N ASP A 329 -26.50 8.39 16.49
CA ASP A 329 -26.42 7.13 17.23
C ASP A 329 -25.02 6.51 17.10
N ASN A 330 -24.71 5.53 17.96
CA ASN A 330 -23.42 4.81 17.95
C ASN A 330 -23.31 3.73 16.86
N GLY A 331 -24.39 3.48 16.11
CA GLY A 331 -24.43 2.52 15.02
C GLY A 331 -24.57 1.06 15.44
N GLU A 332 -24.71 0.73 16.73
CA GLU A 332 -24.94 -0.66 17.18
C GLU A 332 -26.17 -1.25 16.51
N LEU A 333 -26.05 -2.47 15.98
CA LEU A 333 -27.18 -3.18 15.39
C LEU A 333 -28.10 -3.72 16.49
N PRO A 334 -29.44 -3.74 16.27
CA PRO A 334 -30.35 -4.35 17.21
C PRO A 334 -30.09 -5.86 17.30
N GLU A 335 -30.38 -6.46 18.48
CA GLU A 335 -30.31 -7.92 18.67
C GLU A 335 -31.24 -8.63 17.66
N GLU A 336 -30.88 -9.88 17.26
CA GLU A 336 -31.67 -10.67 16.32
C GLU A 336 -33.16 -10.68 16.67
N GLY A 337 -33.97 -10.10 15.78
CA GLY A 337 -35.43 -10.04 15.91
C GLY A 337 -36.03 -8.69 16.30
N GLU A 338 -35.23 -7.66 16.59
CA GLU A 338 -35.72 -6.32 17.00
C GLU A 338 -35.80 -5.27 15.86
N GLY A 339 -35.68 -5.67 14.60
CA GLY A 339 -35.84 -4.81 13.43
C GLY A 339 -34.51 -4.36 12.81
N GLU A 340 -34.55 -3.96 11.54
CA GLU A 340 -33.41 -3.42 10.81
C GLU A 340 -33.07 -2.02 11.32
N ILE A 341 -31.79 -1.70 11.45
CA ILE A 341 -31.36 -0.30 11.47
C ILE A 341 -31.59 0.28 10.07
N ALA A 342 -32.78 0.76 9.83
CA ALA A 342 -33.09 1.60 8.69
C ALA A 342 -32.59 3.02 9.00
N GLY A 343 -31.33 3.29 8.68
CA GLY A 343 -30.79 4.63 8.82
C GLY A 343 -30.41 5.19 7.47
N GLN A 344 -30.96 6.34 7.14
CA GLN A 344 -30.58 7.15 6.00
C GLN A 344 -29.75 8.33 6.49
N PHE A 345 -28.84 8.79 5.65
CA PHE A 345 -28.06 10.00 5.91
C PHE A 345 -27.87 10.77 4.62
N THR A 346 -27.39 11.99 4.72
CA THR A 346 -27.25 12.89 3.58
C THR A 346 -25.81 13.32 3.41
N ILE A 347 -25.32 13.34 2.17
CA ILE A 347 -24.07 14.00 1.82
C ILE A 347 -24.30 15.14 0.85
N TYR A 348 -23.37 16.08 0.80
CA TYR A 348 -23.43 17.24 -0.08
C TYR A 348 -22.24 17.21 -1.04
N LEU A 349 -22.54 16.96 -2.33
CA LEU A 349 -21.55 16.96 -3.40
C LEU A 349 -21.41 18.33 -4.01
N LYS A 350 -20.23 18.66 -4.50
CA LYS A 350 -19.95 19.84 -5.32
C LYS A 350 -20.60 19.71 -6.69
N ASP A 351 -20.60 20.81 -7.45
CA ASP A 351 -20.97 20.79 -8.87
C ASP A 351 -20.01 19.88 -9.64
N LEU A 352 -20.56 18.91 -10.31
CA LEU A 352 -19.83 17.88 -11.07
C LEU A 352 -19.67 18.22 -12.56
N GLY A 353 -20.15 19.43 -12.98
CA GLY A 353 -20.17 19.81 -14.40
C GLY A 353 -21.26 19.13 -15.23
N PHE A 354 -22.13 18.36 -14.59
CA PHE A 354 -23.36 17.81 -15.17
C PHE A 354 -24.45 17.71 -14.09
N ASP A 355 -25.71 17.62 -14.51
CA ASP A 355 -26.81 17.53 -13.55
C ASP A 355 -27.07 16.08 -13.14
N LEU A 356 -26.50 15.67 -11.99
CA LEU A 356 -26.65 14.32 -11.44
C LEU A 356 -28.14 13.97 -11.14
N SER A 357 -28.98 14.98 -10.88
CA SER A 357 -30.41 14.82 -10.59
C SER A 357 -31.30 14.78 -11.83
N GLU A 358 -30.73 14.99 -13.05
CA GLU A 358 -31.48 14.96 -14.30
C GLU A 358 -32.12 13.60 -14.54
N LYS A 359 -33.41 13.61 -14.91
CA LYS A 359 -34.16 12.39 -15.20
C LYS A 359 -34.48 12.28 -16.69
N ASP A 360 -34.54 11.06 -17.17
CA ASP A 360 -34.99 10.75 -18.52
C ASP A 360 -36.52 10.78 -18.64
N SER A 361 -37.04 10.42 -19.84
CA SER A 361 -38.49 10.38 -20.13
C SER A 361 -39.26 9.36 -19.28
N ASP A 362 -38.57 8.35 -18.75
CA ASP A 362 -39.15 7.28 -17.96
C ASP A 362 -39.07 7.58 -16.43
N GLY A 363 -38.52 8.75 -16.09
CA GLY A 363 -38.37 9.22 -14.70
C GLY A 363 -37.18 8.64 -13.97
N GLN A 364 -36.28 7.90 -14.66
CA GLN A 364 -35.05 7.36 -14.12
C GLN A 364 -33.93 8.41 -14.20
N TYR A 365 -32.93 8.33 -13.32
CA TYR A 365 -31.76 9.19 -13.43
C TYR A 365 -31.03 8.95 -14.76
N LYS A 366 -30.86 10.00 -15.54
CA LYS A 366 -30.28 9.97 -16.89
C LYS A 366 -28.88 9.34 -16.92
N TYR A 367 -28.15 9.52 -15.87
CA TYR A 367 -26.77 9.03 -15.75
C TYR A 367 -26.68 7.69 -15.00
N ALA A 368 -27.75 7.14 -14.49
CA ALA A 368 -27.73 5.80 -13.89
C ALA A 368 -27.36 4.74 -14.95
N ALA A 369 -26.42 3.88 -14.64
CA ALA A 369 -25.96 2.78 -15.50
C ALA A 369 -26.29 1.40 -14.92
N ALA A 370 -26.63 1.31 -13.65
CA ALA A 370 -27.02 0.12 -12.92
C ALA A 370 -28.31 0.38 -12.15
N ASP A 371 -28.89 -0.66 -11.58
CA ASP A 371 -30.11 -0.56 -10.80
C ASP A 371 -29.97 0.38 -9.59
N THR A 372 -28.75 0.49 -9.04
CA THR A 372 -28.45 1.38 -7.91
C THR A 372 -27.15 2.14 -8.15
N MET A 373 -27.22 3.47 -8.04
CA MET A 373 -26.03 4.32 -7.92
C MET A 373 -25.44 4.17 -6.52
N GLN A 374 -24.13 4.21 -6.43
CA GLN A 374 -23.39 4.07 -5.17
C GLN A 374 -22.36 5.15 -4.99
N ILE A 375 -22.09 5.51 -3.75
CA ILE A 375 -21.00 6.40 -3.34
C ILE A 375 -19.98 5.56 -2.56
N ASN A 376 -18.75 5.47 -3.08
CA ASN A 376 -17.65 4.83 -2.36
C ASN A 376 -16.71 5.92 -1.81
N MET A 377 -16.43 5.87 -0.52
CA MET A 377 -15.53 6.81 0.14
C MET A 377 -14.09 6.45 -0.12
N ARG A 378 -13.29 7.46 -0.52
CA ARG A 378 -11.86 7.33 -0.84
C ARG A 378 -10.95 7.92 0.24
N SER A 379 -11.51 8.64 1.20
CA SER A 379 -10.79 9.17 2.35
C SER A 379 -11.72 9.36 3.55
N GLY A 380 -11.17 9.73 4.69
CA GLY A 380 -11.91 9.97 5.92
C GLY A 380 -12.30 8.67 6.66
N MET A 381 -13.01 8.83 7.77
CA MET A 381 -13.32 7.71 8.68
C MET A 381 -14.15 6.59 8.05
N CYS A 382 -14.82 6.86 6.93
CA CYS A 382 -15.58 5.86 6.17
C CYS A 382 -14.86 5.38 4.90
N VAL A 383 -13.54 5.56 4.78
CA VAL A 383 -12.76 5.13 3.61
C VAL A 383 -12.97 3.65 3.31
N GLY A 384 -13.10 3.32 2.02
CA GLY A 384 -13.35 1.96 1.51
C GLY A 384 -14.82 1.51 1.57
N ARG A 385 -15.69 2.19 2.31
CA ARG A 385 -17.11 1.84 2.41
C ARG A 385 -17.92 2.38 1.24
N THR A 386 -18.89 1.59 0.80
CA THR A 386 -19.79 1.93 -0.30
C THR A 386 -21.22 2.07 0.22
N PHE A 387 -21.89 3.14 -0.18
CA PHE A 387 -23.23 3.49 0.25
C PHE A 387 -24.17 3.55 -0.95
N ASP A 388 -25.32 2.93 -0.86
CA ASP A 388 -26.33 2.94 -1.91
C ASP A 388 -27.10 4.26 -1.88
N VAL A 389 -27.27 4.87 -3.06
CA VAL A 389 -28.13 6.04 -3.23
C VAL A 389 -29.58 5.59 -3.19
N ILE A 390 -30.40 6.31 -2.42
CA ILE A 390 -31.83 6.01 -2.28
C ILE A 390 -32.56 6.38 -3.57
N ASP A 391 -33.63 5.67 -3.87
CA ASP A 391 -34.53 6.00 -4.97
C ASP A 391 -35.02 7.45 -4.84
N ASN A 392 -34.83 8.22 -5.89
CA ASN A 392 -35.13 9.66 -5.92
C ASN A 392 -34.39 10.52 -4.88
N GLY A 393 -33.31 10.01 -4.28
CA GLY A 393 -32.54 10.68 -3.22
C GLY A 393 -31.60 11.78 -3.68
N ILE A 394 -31.55 12.13 -4.98
CA ILE A 394 -30.65 13.17 -5.50
C ILE A 394 -31.43 14.43 -5.79
N THR A 395 -31.03 15.56 -5.19
CA THR A 395 -31.62 16.84 -5.39
C THR A 395 -30.54 17.91 -5.69
N LYS A 396 -30.74 18.66 -6.76
CA LYS A 396 -29.91 19.82 -7.08
C LYS A 396 -30.33 21.03 -6.25
N ASP A 397 -29.38 21.67 -5.58
CA ASP A 397 -29.59 22.87 -4.78
C ASP A 397 -28.66 23.99 -5.24
N THR A 398 -29.25 25.12 -5.57
CA THR A 398 -28.56 26.36 -5.99
C THR A 398 -28.83 27.53 -5.05
N SER A 399 -29.49 27.29 -3.92
CA SER A 399 -29.96 28.32 -3.00
C SER A 399 -28.85 29.12 -2.32
N LEU A 400 -27.63 28.54 -2.27
CA LEU A 400 -26.45 29.14 -1.64
C LEU A 400 -25.59 30.01 -2.57
N GLY A 401 -26.03 30.23 -3.83
CA GLY A 401 -25.28 31.01 -4.82
C GLY A 401 -24.22 30.20 -5.58
N TYR A 402 -24.13 28.88 -5.32
CA TYR A 402 -23.36 27.91 -6.07
C TYR A 402 -24.18 26.63 -6.23
N THR A 403 -23.77 25.75 -7.13
CA THR A 403 -24.45 24.47 -7.35
C THR A 403 -23.89 23.40 -6.39
N ARG A 404 -24.79 22.66 -5.72
CA ARG A 404 -24.48 21.43 -4.99
C ARG A 404 -25.56 20.38 -5.22
N PHE A 405 -25.20 19.11 -4.98
CA PHE A 405 -26.16 18.01 -4.98
C PHE A 405 -26.32 17.47 -3.56
N LYS A 406 -27.53 17.47 -3.06
CA LYS A 406 -27.94 16.74 -1.87
C LYS A 406 -28.18 15.31 -2.29
N VAL A 407 -27.47 14.34 -1.70
CA VAL A 407 -27.61 12.92 -1.99
C VAL A 407 -27.97 12.17 -0.72
N GLU A 408 -29.09 11.51 -0.73
CA GLU A 408 -29.61 10.67 0.36
C GLU A 408 -29.14 9.24 0.15
N LEU A 409 -28.55 8.63 1.18
CA LEU A 409 -27.86 7.35 1.15
C LEU A 409 -28.39 6.42 2.23
N ASN A 410 -28.40 5.11 1.94
CA ASN A 410 -28.59 4.08 2.95
C ASN A 410 -27.27 3.89 3.74
N ARG A 411 -27.38 3.63 5.04
CA ARG A 411 -26.24 3.26 5.86
C ARG A 411 -25.70 1.89 5.42
N PHE A 412 -24.38 1.76 5.49
CA PHE A 412 -23.70 0.49 5.30
C PHE A 412 -23.64 -0.26 6.63
N THR A 413 -24.05 -1.53 6.63
CA THR A 413 -23.98 -2.41 7.78
C THR A 413 -22.80 -3.36 7.63
N ASP A 414 -21.94 -3.41 8.64
CA ASP A 414 -20.82 -4.35 8.72
C ASP A 414 -21.20 -5.45 9.73
N ASP A 415 -21.66 -6.57 9.23
CA ASP A 415 -22.12 -7.71 10.05
C ASP A 415 -20.98 -8.39 10.81
N SER A 416 -19.70 -8.11 10.44
CA SER A 416 -18.55 -8.70 11.14
C SER A 416 -18.26 -8.05 12.49
N ILE A 417 -18.71 -6.81 12.67
CA ILE A 417 -18.54 -6.01 13.89
C ILE A 417 -19.88 -5.48 14.44
N ASP A 418 -21.00 -5.89 13.88
CA ASP A 418 -22.36 -5.51 14.27
C ASP A 418 -22.58 -3.97 14.34
N VAL A 419 -22.03 -3.23 13.38
CA VAL A 419 -22.07 -1.76 13.34
C VAL A 419 -22.54 -1.22 12.00
N ALA A 420 -23.43 -0.23 12.05
CA ALA A 420 -23.84 0.56 10.89
C ALA A 420 -23.02 1.85 10.74
N PHE A 421 -22.67 2.18 9.50
CA PHE A 421 -21.89 3.38 9.14
C PHE A 421 -22.69 4.29 8.19
N PRO A 422 -22.47 5.63 8.26
CA PRO A 422 -21.77 6.36 9.29
C PRO A 422 -22.52 6.36 10.63
N ASN A 423 -21.85 6.75 11.71
CA ASN A 423 -22.43 6.85 13.05
C ASN A 423 -21.73 7.97 13.84
N SER A 424 -22.04 8.14 15.12
CA SER A 424 -21.45 9.20 15.96
C SER A 424 -19.92 9.12 16.10
N ASN A 425 -19.33 7.92 15.95
CA ASN A 425 -17.89 7.66 16.06
C ASN A 425 -17.17 7.69 14.72
N TYR A 426 -17.86 7.32 13.64
CA TYR A 426 -17.32 7.24 12.29
C TYR A 426 -18.15 8.15 11.37
N GLN A 427 -17.73 9.39 11.29
CA GLN A 427 -18.45 10.43 10.57
C GLN A 427 -17.82 10.70 9.21
N ILE A 428 -18.65 11.09 8.25
CA ILE A 428 -18.24 11.64 6.98
C ILE A 428 -18.14 13.16 7.13
N ALA A 429 -17.03 13.75 6.68
CA ALA A 429 -16.73 15.16 6.86
C ALA A 429 -16.61 15.93 5.53
N ALA A 430 -16.64 17.25 5.62
CA ALA A 430 -16.27 18.10 4.51
C ALA A 430 -14.80 17.89 4.15
N GLY A 431 -14.50 17.77 2.85
CA GLY A 431 -13.16 17.46 2.33
C GLY A 431 -12.88 15.97 2.14
N ASP A 432 -13.73 15.08 2.67
CA ASP A 432 -13.61 13.65 2.39
C ASP A 432 -13.81 13.40 0.90
N LYS A 433 -12.97 12.51 0.34
CA LYS A 433 -13.00 12.18 -1.09
C LYS A 433 -13.92 11.01 -1.36
N PHE A 434 -14.52 11.00 -2.53
CA PHE A 434 -15.46 9.98 -2.95
C PHE A 434 -15.37 9.69 -4.44
N VAL A 435 -15.94 8.56 -4.86
CA VAL A 435 -16.25 8.24 -6.25
C VAL A 435 -17.70 7.79 -6.36
N ILE A 436 -18.29 8.00 -7.53
CA ILE A 436 -19.64 7.54 -7.85
C ILE A 436 -19.50 6.27 -8.70
N LEU A 437 -20.19 5.22 -8.31
CA LEU A 437 -20.26 3.93 -9.00
C LEU A 437 -21.69 3.69 -9.54
N GLY A 438 -21.80 2.80 -10.53
CA GLY A 438 -23.11 2.51 -11.15
C GLY A 438 -23.66 3.65 -11.99
N ILE A 439 -22.78 4.48 -12.56
CA ILE A 439 -23.11 5.70 -13.31
C ILE A 439 -22.50 5.66 -14.71
N SER A 440 -23.20 6.27 -15.68
CA SER A 440 -22.71 6.53 -17.03
C SER A 440 -22.17 7.97 -17.09
N LEU A 441 -20.86 8.15 -17.00
CA LEU A 441 -20.26 9.47 -16.95
C LEU A 441 -20.21 10.15 -18.34
N PRO A 442 -20.26 11.51 -18.40
CA PRO A 442 -20.03 12.27 -19.62
C PRO A 442 -18.64 12.01 -20.25
N GLU A 443 -18.52 12.28 -21.55
CA GLU A 443 -17.33 11.97 -22.36
C GLU A 443 -16.03 12.50 -21.77
N VAL A 444 -16.03 13.68 -21.15
CA VAL A 444 -14.83 14.28 -20.56
C VAL A 444 -14.19 13.37 -19.49
N TYR A 445 -15.00 12.70 -18.69
CA TYR A 445 -14.51 11.76 -17.66
C TYR A 445 -13.97 10.46 -18.26
N ILE A 446 -14.58 10.01 -19.38
CA ILE A 446 -14.11 8.82 -20.10
C ILE A 446 -12.75 9.11 -20.75
N GLN A 447 -12.58 10.30 -21.33
CA GLN A 447 -11.32 10.71 -21.92
C GLN A 447 -10.22 10.89 -20.85
N ALA A 448 -10.53 11.47 -19.71
CA ALA A 448 -9.59 11.57 -18.59
C ALA A 448 -9.15 10.18 -18.10
N ALA A 449 -10.08 9.25 -18.00
CA ALA A 449 -9.75 7.85 -17.64
C ALA A 449 -8.91 7.15 -18.71
N SER A 450 -9.21 7.37 -20.00
CA SER A 450 -8.38 6.84 -21.10
C SER A 450 -6.95 7.38 -21.05
N GLN A 451 -6.76 8.64 -20.64
CA GLN A 451 -5.43 9.23 -20.47
C GLN A 451 -4.69 8.63 -19.28
N ARG A 452 -5.38 8.34 -18.15
CA ARG A 452 -4.77 7.59 -17.04
C ARG A 452 -4.38 6.19 -17.48
N LEU A 453 -5.23 5.51 -18.23
CA LEU A 453 -4.92 4.19 -18.81
C LEU A 453 -3.67 4.23 -19.68
N LEU A 454 -3.50 5.27 -20.50
CA LEU A 454 -2.30 5.46 -21.32
C LEU A 454 -1.05 5.59 -20.46
N THR A 455 -1.10 6.43 -19.42
CA THR A 455 0.04 6.63 -18.51
C THR A 455 0.44 5.33 -17.82
N SER A 456 -0.50 4.62 -17.21
CA SER A 456 -0.23 3.34 -16.55
C SER A 456 0.25 2.25 -17.53
N ALA A 457 -0.27 2.25 -18.75
CA ALA A 457 0.18 1.31 -19.78
C ALA A 457 1.61 1.60 -20.26
N GLN A 458 1.99 2.89 -20.38
CA GLN A 458 3.37 3.29 -20.69
C GLN A 458 4.34 2.90 -19.57
N GLU A 459 3.96 3.12 -18.33
CA GLU A 459 4.75 2.70 -17.16
C GLU A 459 4.94 1.18 -17.14
N TYR A 460 3.86 0.43 -17.33
CA TYR A 460 3.93 -1.04 -17.40
C TYR A 460 4.82 -1.52 -18.56
N LEU A 461 4.68 -0.93 -19.72
CA LEU A 461 5.49 -1.29 -20.90
C LEU A 461 6.97 -1.02 -20.64
N SER A 462 7.32 0.15 -20.12
CA SER A 462 8.71 0.52 -19.81
C SER A 462 9.38 -0.41 -18.79
N GLN A 463 8.59 -0.97 -17.89
CA GLN A 463 9.06 -1.95 -16.91
C GLN A 463 9.21 -3.36 -17.49
N ASN A 464 8.57 -3.69 -18.63
CA ASN A 464 8.50 -5.06 -19.15
C ASN A 464 9.05 -5.22 -20.58
N ASP A 465 9.61 -4.18 -21.17
CA ASP A 465 10.06 -4.18 -22.58
C ASP A 465 11.49 -4.66 -22.77
N SER A 466 12.17 -5.06 -21.71
CA SER A 466 13.57 -5.50 -21.72
C SER A 466 13.81 -6.70 -20.81
N THR A 467 14.93 -7.37 -21.02
CA THR A 467 15.37 -8.48 -20.17
C THR A 467 15.65 -7.97 -18.75
N LYS A 468 15.04 -8.61 -17.76
CA LYS A 468 15.29 -8.33 -16.34
C LYS A 468 16.45 -9.19 -15.83
N TYR A 469 17.35 -8.53 -15.12
CA TYR A 469 18.49 -9.18 -14.49
C TYR A 469 18.41 -9.03 -12.98
N THR A 470 18.84 -10.07 -12.27
CA THR A 470 19.14 -10.00 -10.85
C THR A 470 20.66 -10.06 -10.72
N TYR A 471 21.20 -9.15 -9.94
CA TYR A 471 22.63 -9.09 -9.66
C TYR A 471 22.91 -9.56 -8.24
N THR A 472 23.89 -10.44 -8.10
CA THR A 472 24.34 -10.93 -6.79
C THR A 472 25.80 -10.52 -6.61
N PRO A 473 26.07 -9.35 -6.05
CA PRO A 473 27.43 -8.91 -5.74
C PRO A 473 27.96 -9.65 -4.51
N LYS A 474 29.24 -10.00 -4.52
CA LYS A 474 29.95 -10.51 -3.35
C LYS A 474 31.02 -9.53 -2.93
N ILE A 475 30.94 -9.06 -1.71
CA ILE A 475 31.90 -8.13 -1.14
C ILE A 475 33.23 -8.84 -0.88
N ASP A 476 34.36 -8.19 -1.20
CA ASP A 476 35.70 -8.69 -0.94
C ASP A 476 36.01 -8.60 0.56
N GLU A 477 36.22 -9.74 1.21
CA GLU A 477 36.53 -9.84 2.64
C GLU A 477 37.85 -9.12 2.98
N ILE A 478 38.84 -9.14 2.07
CA ILE A 478 40.13 -8.45 2.28
C ILE A 478 39.91 -6.94 2.21
N PHE A 479 39.06 -6.51 1.30
CA PHE A 479 38.67 -5.11 1.20
C PHE A 479 37.97 -4.65 2.48
N MET A 480 37.01 -5.41 3.00
CA MET A 480 36.32 -5.11 4.25
C MET A 480 37.26 -5.11 5.46
N ALA A 481 38.22 -6.03 5.50
CA ALA A 481 39.24 -6.05 6.56
C ALA A 481 40.14 -4.80 6.56
N ASN A 482 40.39 -4.22 5.38
CA ASN A 482 41.15 -2.97 5.23
C ASN A 482 40.30 -1.70 5.45
N HIS A 483 38.95 -1.85 5.50
CA HIS A 483 38.00 -0.79 5.73
C HIS A 483 37.04 -1.13 6.87
N PRO A 484 37.54 -1.28 8.11
CA PRO A 484 36.72 -1.67 9.25
C PRO A 484 35.55 -0.72 9.51
N GLU A 485 35.71 0.55 9.18
CA GLU A 485 34.66 1.57 9.27
C GLU A 485 33.42 1.22 8.42
N LEU A 486 33.61 0.57 7.25
CA LEU A 486 32.49 0.11 6.43
C LEU A 486 31.83 -1.13 7.05
N GLY A 487 32.64 -2.08 7.57
CA GLY A 487 32.11 -3.30 8.19
C GLY A 487 31.28 -3.04 9.44
N GLU A 488 31.58 -1.95 10.17
CA GLU A 488 30.80 -1.51 11.33
C GLU A 488 29.57 -0.71 10.94
N SER A 489 29.62 0.02 9.82
CA SER A 489 28.54 0.91 9.37
C SER A 489 27.49 0.21 8.51
N LEU A 490 27.86 -0.82 7.72
CA LEU A 490 26.92 -1.55 6.84
C LEU A 490 25.93 -2.37 7.64
N LYS A 491 24.65 -2.13 7.41
CA LYS A 491 23.55 -2.79 8.06
C LYS A 491 22.46 -3.20 7.05
N GLU A 492 21.59 -4.10 7.47
CA GLU A 492 20.44 -4.52 6.66
C GLU A 492 19.56 -3.33 6.31
N GLY A 493 19.18 -3.24 5.03
CA GLY A 493 18.37 -2.16 4.49
C GLY A 493 19.17 -0.95 4.00
N ASP A 494 20.50 -0.89 4.21
CA ASP A 494 21.33 0.17 3.64
C ASP A 494 21.41 0.05 2.12
N ILE A 495 21.45 1.19 1.46
CA ILE A 495 21.52 1.28 -0.01
C ILE A 495 22.99 1.28 -0.41
N LEU A 496 23.37 0.27 -1.19
CA LEU A 496 24.71 0.16 -1.77
C LEU A 496 24.64 0.49 -3.26
N ASN A 497 25.49 1.42 -3.69
CA ASN A 497 25.66 1.68 -5.11
C ASN A 497 26.84 0.85 -5.64
N PHE A 498 26.66 0.21 -6.77
CA PHE A 498 27.75 -0.50 -7.46
C PHE A 498 27.72 -0.27 -8.97
N THR A 499 28.89 -0.29 -9.57
CA THR A 499 29.05 -0.10 -11.00
C THR A 499 29.89 -1.20 -11.60
N ASP A 500 29.53 -1.61 -12.82
CA ASP A 500 30.33 -2.51 -13.63
C ASP A 500 30.09 -2.21 -15.11
N THR A 501 31.15 -1.81 -15.80
CA THR A 501 31.06 -1.40 -17.21
C THR A 501 30.83 -2.57 -18.17
N ASP A 502 31.30 -3.76 -17.81
CA ASP A 502 31.17 -4.95 -18.66
C ASP A 502 29.75 -5.56 -18.60
N LEU A 503 29.08 -5.32 -17.46
CA LEU A 503 27.68 -5.75 -17.23
C LEU A 503 26.67 -4.62 -17.45
N ASP A 504 27.12 -3.44 -17.87
CA ASP A 504 26.31 -2.24 -18.09
C ASP A 504 25.49 -1.86 -16.83
N ILE A 505 26.16 -1.90 -15.67
CA ILE A 505 25.57 -1.58 -14.37
C ILE A 505 26.05 -0.21 -13.94
N ASP A 506 25.10 0.70 -13.68
CA ASP A 506 25.29 1.98 -13.04
C ASP A 506 24.11 2.20 -12.08
N ALA A 507 24.17 1.62 -10.86
CA ALA A 507 23.06 1.58 -9.91
C ALA A 507 23.51 1.89 -8.48
#